data_e73a32abbd27b99bd0fd4f74013e45d7
#
_entry.id   e73a32abbd27b99bd0fd4f74013e45d7
#
_cell.length_a   1.000
_cell.length_b   1.000
_cell.length_c   1.000
_cell.angle_alpha   90.00
_cell.angle_beta   90.00
_cell.angle_gamma   90.00
#
_symmetry.space_group_name_H-M   'P 1'
#
loop_
_entity.id
_entity.type
_entity.pdbx_description
1 polymer ?
#
loop_
_entity_poly.entity_id
_entity_poly.type
_entity_poly.pdbx_seq_one_letter_code
_entity_poly.pdbx_strand_id
1 'polypeptide(L)'
;AVDIAKQVIAQLPAGAHIARSCVTGYGEELVKAALHADEGEIETMAHYRAAAKVAPGVSSIIDIGGQDMKFLKIRNNTVDSISVNEACSAGCGSFLQTFAATMNTKIQDFAKAGLGAENPVDLGSRCTVFMNSSVKQAQKEGASMADISAGLSYSVVRNALYKVMKLRDASELGDKVVVQGGTFLNNAVLRAFELQTGVKVIRPNISGLMGAYGAALTAQ
;
A
#
# COMPACT_ATOMS: atom_id res chain seq x y z
N ALA A 1 -12.23 -13.89 -6.34
CA ALA A 1 -12.32 -12.57 -7.01
C ALA A 1 -13.67 -12.40 -7.72
N VAL A 2 -14.06 -13.32 -8.59
CA VAL A 2 -15.31 -13.22 -9.39
C VAL A 2 -16.55 -13.12 -8.50
N ASP A 3 -16.67 -13.93 -7.44
CA ASP A 3 -17.82 -13.89 -6.54
C ASP A 3 -17.91 -12.57 -5.75
N ILE A 4 -16.77 -12.02 -5.36
CA ILE A 4 -16.72 -10.71 -4.70
C ILE A 4 -17.15 -9.61 -5.68
N ALA A 5 -16.66 -9.64 -6.92
CA ALA A 5 -17.07 -8.68 -7.94
C ALA A 5 -18.58 -8.74 -8.21
N LYS A 6 -19.17 -9.95 -8.31
CA LYS A 6 -20.63 -10.13 -8.42
C LYS A 6 -21.39 -9.55 -7.22
N GLN A 7 -20.87 -9.75 -6.00
CA GLN A 7 -21.48 -9.19 -4.80
C GLN A 7 -21.45 -7.65 -4.79
N VAL A 8 -20.35 -7.05 -5.26
CA VAL A 8 -20.24 -5.59 -5.38
C VAL A 8 -21.21 -5.05 -6.43
N ILE A 9 -21.29 -5.69 -7.60
CA ILE A 9 -22.24 -5.31 -8.66
C ILE A 9 -23.69 -5.40 -8.16
N ALA A 10 -24.02 -6.42 -7.38
CA ALA A 10 -25.34 -6.60 -6.80
C ALA A 10 -25.74 -5.50 -5.78
N GLN A 11 -24.78 -4.73 -5.28
CA GLN A 11 -25.02 -3.60 -4.37
C GLN A 11 -25.24 -2.26 -5.09
N LEU A 12 -25.18 -2.24 -6.41
CA LEU A 12 -25.48 -1.03 -7.15
C LEU A 12 -26.94 -0.60 -6.92
N PRO A 13 -27.19 0.73 -6.86
CA PRO A 13 -28.55 1.24 -6.70
C PRO A 13 -29.52 0.70 -7.77
N ALA A 14 -30.75 0.48 -7.41
CA ALA A 14 -31.78 0.08 -8.35
C ALA A 14 -31.89 1.10 -9.51
N GLY A 15 -31.80 0.61 -10.73
CA GLY A 15 -31.80 1.45 -11.95
C GLY A 15 -30.45 1.98 -12.36
N ALA A 16 -29.36 1.65 -11.64
CA ALA A 16 -28.03 1.98 -12.10
C ALA A 16 -27.70 1.19 -13.38
N HIS A 17 -27.11 1.87 -14.35
CA HIS A 17 -26.64 1.28 -15.60
C HIS A 17 -25.11 1.39 -15.68
N ILE A 18 -24.44 0.27 -15.89
CA ILE A 18 -23.00 0.23 -16.14
C ILE A 18 -22.80 0.51 -17.63
N ALA A 19 -22.35 1.72 -17.95
CA ALA A 19 -22.13 2.11 -19.34
C ALA A 19 -20.86 1.46 -19.92
N ARG A 20 -19.80 1.37 -19.13
CA ARG A 20 -18.53 0.70 -19.47
C ARG A 20 -17.87 0.15 -18.21
N SER A 21 -17.02 -0.84 -18.39
CA SER A 21 -16.33 -1.54 -17.32
C SER A 21 -14.87 -1.80 -17.67
N CYS A 22 -13.99 -1.62 -16.70
CA CYS A 22 -12.58 -1.95 -16.82
C CYS A 22 -12.12 -2.69 -15.57
N VAL A 23 -11.32 -3.71 -15.76
CA VAL A 23 -10.69 -4.48 -14.68
C VAL A 23 -9.18 -4.28 -14.68
N THR A 24 -8.56 -4.45 -13.51
CA THR A 24 -7.11 -4.36 -13.34
C THR A 24 -6.63 -5.29 -12.25
N GLY A 25 -5.32 -5.53 -12.18
CA GLY A 25 -4.67 -6.37 -11.19
C GLY A 25 -4.43 -7.80 -11.64
N TYR A 26 -3.88 -8.62 -10.76
CA TYR A 26 -3.44 -9.99 -11.06
C TYR A 26 -4.53 -10.92 -11.63
N GLY A 27 -5.80 -10.67 -11.28
CA GLY A 27 -6.94 -11.44 -11.76
C GLY A 27 -7.65 -10.83 -12.96
N GLU A 28 -7.06 -9.85 -13.64
CA GLU A 28 -7.69 -9.07 -14.71
C GLU A 28 -8.33 -9.94 -15.76
N GLU A 29 -7.58 -10.82 -16.40
CA GLU A 29 -8.10 -11.67 -17.50
C GLU A 29 -9.24 -12.57 -17.04
N LEU A 30 -9.11 -13.17 -15.85
CA LEU A 30 -10.13 -14.04 -15.27
C LEU A 30 -11.42 -13.26 -15.00
N VAL A 31 -11.34 -12.10 -14.37
CA VAL A 31 -12.49 -11.28 -14.01
C VAL A 31 -13.12 -10.68 -15.28
N LYS A 32 -12.29 -10.22 -16.21
CA LYS A 32 -12.75 -9.71 -17.51
C LYS A 32 -13.56 -10.77 -18.27
N ALA A 33 -13.04 -11.99 -18.38
CA ALA A 33 -13.73 -13.08 -19.03
C ALA A 33 -15.04 -13.50 -18.32
N ALA A 34 -14.99 -13.60 -16.97
CA ALA A 34 -16.12 -14.08 -16.17
C ALA A 34 -17.28 -13.08 -16.07
N LEU A 35 -17.00 -11.78 -16.15
CA LEU A 35 -17.99 -10.71 -16.01
C LEU A 35 -18.25 -9.97 -17.33
N HIS A 36 -17.60 -10.38 -18.41
CA HIS A 36 -17.70 -9.73 -19.73
C HIS A 36 -17.35 -8.24 -19.65
N ALA A 37 -16.32 -7.88 -18.87
CA ALA A 37 -15.87 -6.50 -18.78
C ALA A 37 -15.30 -6.03 -20.13
N ASP A 38 -15.54 -4.76 -20.47
CA ASP A 38 -15.19 -4.21 -21.79
C ASP A 38 -13.67 -4.14 -21.96
N GLU A 39 -12.95 -3.72 -20.92
CA GLU A 39 -11.53 -3.45 -21.00
C GLU A 39 -10.75 -4.08 -19.82
N GLY A 40 -9.45 -4.24 -20.00
CA GLY A 40 -8.46 -4.50 -18.97
C GLY A 40 -7.40 -3.41 -18.98
N GLU A 41 -6.90 -3.02 -17.83
CA GLU A 41 -5.81 -2.05 -17.71
C GLU A 41 -4.66 -2.63 -16.90
N ILE A 42 -3.44 -2.41 -17.36
CA ILE A 42 -2.24 -2.79 -16.61
C ILE A 42 -2.27 -2.10 -15.25
N GLU A 43 -2.07 -2.87 -14.18
CA GLU A 43 -2.21 -2.40 -12.80
C GLU A 43 -1.40 -1.14 -12.51
N THR A 44 -0.14 -1.09 -12.94
CA THR A 44 0.73 0.08 -12.74
C THR A 44 0.22 1.31 -13.47
N MET A 45 -0.40 1.15 -14.64
CA MET A 45 -1.00 2.25 -15.40
C MET A 45 -2.29 2.73 -14.76
N ALA A 46 -3.12 1.83 -14.23
CA ALA A 46 -4.29 2.19 -13.45
C ALA A 46 -3.89 3.02 -12.21
N HIS A 47 -2.89 2.56 -11.46
CA HIS A 47 -2.35 3.30 -10.32
C HIS A 47 -1.82 4.69 -10.71
N TYR A 48 -1.10 4.79 -11.82
CA TYR A 48 -0.60 6.08 -12.32
C TYR A 48 -1.75 7.02 -12.72
N ARG A 49 -2.74 6.54 -13.49
CA ARG A 49 -3.91 7.36 -13.91
C ARG A 49 -4.63 7.95 -12.71
N ALA A 50 -4.90 7.11 -11.70
CA ALA A 50 -5.54 7.55 -10.47
C ALA A 50 -4.72 8.60 -9.72
N ALA A 51 -3.43 8.36 -9.54
CA ALA A 51 -2.54 9.29 -8.85
C ALA A 51 -2.40 10.62 -9.59
N ALA A 52 -2.25 10.59 -10.92
CA ALA A 52 -2.16 11.80 -11.74
C ALA A 52 -3.45 12.64 -11.72
N LYS A 53 -4.63 11.96 -11.60
CA LYS A 53 -5.92 12.65 -11.46
C LYS A 53 -6.07 13.33 -10.11
N VAL A 54 -5.64 12.67 -9.02
CA VAL A 54 -5.73 13.19 -7.65
C VAL A 54 -4.67 14.25 -7.38
N ALA A 55 -3.47 14.06 -7.92
CA ALA A 55 -2.32 14.94 -7.72
C ALA A 55 -1.64 15.25 -9.06
N PRO A 56 -2.19 16.17 -9.87
CA PRO A 56 -1.57 16.56 -11.12
C PRO A 56 -0.11 17.00 -10.94
N GLY A 57 0.79 16.47 -11.78
CA GLY A 57 2.22 16.69 -11.66
C GLY A 57 2.89 15.84 -10.57
N VAL A 58 2.30 14.70 -10.20
CA VAL A 58 2.93 13.73 -9.30
C VAL A 58 4.31 13.34 -9.82
N SER A 59 5.29 13.29 -8.89
CA SER A 59 6.68 12.91 -9.20
C SER A 59 6.99 11.46 -8.81
N SER A 60 6.34 10.96 -7.76
CA SER A 60 6.50 9.58 -7.30
C SER A 60 5.20 9.00 -6.77
N ILE A 61 4.99 7.73 -7.04
CA ILE A 61 3.86 6.95 -6.54
C ILE A 61 4.41 5.74 -5.81
N ILE A 62 3.97 5.58 -4.57
CA ILE A 62 4.35 4.46 -3.73
C ILE A 62 3.08 3.71 -3.38
N ASP A 63 2.93 2.52 -3.92
CA ASP A 63 1.84 1.61 -3.57
C ASP A 63 2.36 0.51 -2.65
N ILE A 64 1.71 0.36 -1.49
CA ILE A 64 1.97 -0.77 -0.59
C ILE A 64 0.66 -1.50 -0.36
N GLY A 65 0.52 -2.60 -1.05
CA GLY A 65 -0.62 -3.50 -0.96
C GLY A 65 -0.56 -4.46 0.23
N GLY A 66 -1.37 -5.50 0.16
CA GLY A 66 -1.36 -6.58 1.16
C GLY A 66 -0.15 -7.50 1.04
N GLN A 67 0.34 -7.75 -0.18
CA GLN A 67 1.39 -8.72 -0.46
C GLN A 67 2.53 -8.19 -1.31
N ASP A 68 2.35 -7.08 -1.99
CA ASP A 68 3.32 -6.48 -2.89
C ASP A 68 3.54 -4.99 -2.62
N MET A 69 4.58 -4.46 -3.20
CA MET A 69 4.90 -3.02 -3.20
C MET A 69 5.29 -2.62 -4.61
N LYS A 70 4.84 -1.43 -5.01
CA LYS A 70 5.23 -0.82 -6.29
C LYS A 70 5.70 0.60 -6.06
N PHE A 71 6.76 0.97 -6.75
CA PHE A 71 7.28 2.33 -6.79
C PHE A 71 7.36 2.78 -8.24
N LEU A 72 6.68 3.86 -8.57
CA LEU A 72 6.71 4.46 -9.89
C LEU A 72 7.35 5.85 -9.80
N LYS A 73 8.39 6.08 -10.57
CA LYS A 73 8.94 7.40 -10.85
C LYS A 73 8.25 8.01 -12.06
N ILE A 74 7.86 9.27 -11.92
CA ILE A 74 7.13 10.00 -12.97
C ILE A 74 8.00 11.18 -13.43
N ARG A 75 8.20 11.31 -14.73
CA ARG A 75 8.86 12.45 -15.37
C ARG A 75 8.06 12.90 -16.58
N ASN A 76 7.89 14.20 -16.72
CA ASN A 76 7.16 14.77 -17.85
C ASN A 76 5.78 14.14 -18.06
N ASN A 77 5.04 13.89 -16.98
CA ASN A 77 3.74 13.20 -16.96
C ASN A 77 3.76 11.80 -17.61
N THR A 78 4.89 11.11 -17.53
CA THR A 78 5.07 9.76 -18.05
C THR A 78 5.75 8.90 -16.99
N VAL A 79 5.42 7.62 -16.94
CA VAL A 79 6.10 6.65 -16.05
C VAL A 79 7.53 6.44 -16.58
N ASP A 80 8.51 6.92 -15.83
CA ASP A 80 9.94 6.83 -16.16
C ASP A 80 10.55 5.48 -15.75
N SER A 81 10.20 5.03 -14.55
CA SER A 81 10.64 3.72 -14.05
C SER A 81 9.65 3.11 -13.07
N ILE A 82 9.69 1.80 -12.98
CA ILE A 82 8.87 1.00 -12.07
C ILE A 82 9.79 0.05 -11.31
N SER A 83 9.63 0.00 -10.00
CA SER A 83 10.25 -1.01 -9.14
C SER A 83 9.15 -1.76 -8.40
N VAL A 84 9.22 -3.08 -8.41
CA VAL A 84 8.20 -3.95 -7.81
C VAL A 84 8.87 -4.94 -6.85
N ASN A 85 8.22 -5.24 -5.74
CA ASN A 85 8.57 -6.34 -4.87
C ASN A 85 7.38 -7.30 -4.74
N GLU A 86 7.37 -8.33 -5.54
CA GLU A 86 6.38 -9.40 -5.52
C GLU A 86 6.86 -10.64 -4.75
N ALA A 87 8.18 -10.78 -4.60
CA ALA A 87 8.80 -12.00 -4.07
C ALA A 87 8.72 -12.13 -2.54
N CYS A 88 8.39 -11.06 -1.82
CA CYS A 88 8.43 -11.07 -0.37
C CYS A 88 7.36 -10.14 0.23
N SER A 89 6.37 -10.72 0.88
CA SER A 89 5.35 -9.98 1.63
C SER A 89 5.88 -9.31 2.91
N ALA A 90 7.17 -9.51 3.25
CA ALA A 90 7.81 -8.83 4.37
C ALA A 90 7.83 -7.33 4.12
N GLY A 91 7.06 -6.60 4.90
CA GLY A 91 6.89 -5.17 4.76
C GLY A 91 5.61 -4.74 4.04
N CYS A 92 4.71 -5.66 3.67
CA CYS A 92 3.39 -5.36 3.14
C CYS A 92 2.30 -5.46 4.21
N GLY A 93 1.05 -5.16 3.87
CA GLY A 93 -0.06 -5.12 4.82
C GLY A 93 -0.33 -6.44 5.54
N SER A 94 -0.21 -7.59 4.86
CA SER A 94 -0.40 -8.92 5.45
C SER A 94 0.60 -9.22 6.56
N PHE A 95 1.82 -8.69 6.46
CA PHE A 95 2.84 -8.78 7.50
C PHE A 95 2.36 -8.10 8.80
N LEU A 96 1.87 -6.87 8.72
CA LEU A 96 1.33 -6.15 9.87
C LEU A 96 0.08 -6.82 10.44
N GLN A 97 -0.81 -7.34 9.58
CA GLN A 97 -2.00 -8.08 10.01
C GLN A 97 -1.63 -9.35 10.80
N THR A 98 -0.60 -10.07 10.36
CA THR A 98 -0.12 -11.27 11.05
C THR A 98 0.36 -10.92 12.46
N PHE A 99 1.15 -9.85 12.62
CA PHE A 99 1.61 -9.43 13.95
C PHE A 99 0.48 -8.90 14.84
N ALA A 100 -0.47 -8.14 14.31
CA ALA A 100 -1.65 -7.73 15.05
C ALA A 100 -2.44 -8.95 15.56
N ALA A 101 -2.65 -9.95 14.71
CA ALA A 101 -3.34 -11.19 15.07
C ALA A 101 -2.58 -12.00 16.15
N THR A 102 -1.24 -12.10 16.07
CA THR A 102 -0.44 -12.79 17.10
C THR A 102 -0.48 -12.08 18.45
N MET A 103 -0.81 -10.80 18.48
CA MET A 103 -1.01 -9.99 19.69
C MET A 103 -2.49 -9.87 20.09
N ASN A 104 -3.37 -10.72 19.52
CA ASN A 104 -4.81 -10.74 19.79
C ASN A 104 -5.47 -9.38 19.62
N THR A 105 -5.04 -8.58 18.64
CA THR A 105 -5.61 -7.26 18.40
C THR A 105 -6.01 -7.08 16.93
N LYS A 106 -6.97 -6.18 16.68
CA LYS A 106 -7.35 -5.81 15.32
C LYS A 106 -6.28 -4.92 14.71
N ILE A 107 -6.09 -5.01 13.39
CA ILE A 107 -5.07 -4.19 12.70
C ILE A 107 -5.29 -2.68 12.89
N GLN A 108 -6.54 -2.24 13.01
CA GLN A 108 -6.88 -0.83 13.23
C GLN A 108 -6.43 -0.35 14.63
N ASP A 109 -6.65 -1.17 15.66
CA ASP A 109 -6.26 -0.86 17.03
C ASP A 109 -4.73 -0.95 17.17
N PHE A 110 -4.11 -1.92 16.52
CA PHE A 110 -2.66 -2.05 16.44
C PHE A 110 -2.01 -0.83 15.78
N ALA A 111 -2.57 -0.36 14.67
CA ALA A 111 -2.13 0.86 13.99
C ALA A 111 -2.27 2.10 14.87
N LYS A 112 -3.41 2.23 15.57
CA LYS A 112 -3.67 3.34 16.48
C LYS A 112 -2.69 3.33 17.66
N ALA A 113 -2.40 2.16 18.23
CA ALA A 113 -1.43 2.02 19.31
C ALA A 113 -0.03 2.51 18.87
N GLY A 114 0.41 2.15 17.66
CA GLY A 114 1.71 2.56 17.14
C GLY A 114 1.90 4.08 17.01
N LEU A 115 0.82 4.86 16.87
CA LEU A 115 0.90 6.33 16.87
C LEU A 115 1.23 6.91 18.25
N GLY A 116 0.89 6.19 19.33
CA GLY A 116 1.14 6.58 20.71
C GLY A 116 2.41 5.96 21.29
N ALA A 117 3.28 5.37 20.46
CA ALA A 117 4.53 4.76 20.91
C ALA A 117 5.50 5.84 21.45
N GLU A 118 6.03 5.59 22.63
CA GLU A 118 7.04 6.47 23.26
C GLU A 118 8.46 6.06 22.87
N ASN A 119 8.70 4.75 22.77
CA ASN A 119 10.01 4.17 22.49
C ASN A 119 9.91 3.07 21.40
N PRO A 120 9.69 3.43 20.14
CA PRO A 120 9.57 2.45 19.06
C PRO A 120 10.74 1.48 19.02
N VAL A 121 10.45 0.17 19.01
CA VAL A 121 11.48 -0.88 18.97
C VAL A 121 12.21 -0.83 17.64
N ASP A 122 13.55 -0.81 17.64
CA ASP A 122 14.30 -0.95 16.39
C ASP A 122 14.36 -2.43 15.97
N LEU A 123 13.47 -2.77 15.06
CA LEU A 123 13.37 -4.11 14.49
C LEU A 123 14.18 -4.28 13.18
N GLY A 124 14.80 -3.20 12.71
CA GLY A 124 15.55 -3.19 11.44
C GLY A 124 14.64 -3.43 10.22
N SER A 125 15.23 -3.93 9.13
CA SER A 125 14.54 -4.26 7.86
C SER A 125 14.76 -5.72 7.47
N ARG A 126 14.47 -6.65 8.39
CA ARG A 126 14.73 -8.09 8.21
C ARG A 126 13.56 -8.81 7.54
N CYS A 127 13.82 -10.02 7.06
CA CYS A 127 12.79 -10.94 6.57
C CYS A 127 11.83 -11.31 7.72
N THR A 128 10.56 -11.59 7.38
CA THR A 128 9.48 -11.93 8.33
C THR A 128 9.88 -13.05 9.30
N VAL A 129 10.61 -14.05 8.83
CA VAL A 129 11.06 -15.19 9.67
C VAL A 129 11.93 -14.70 10.84
N PHE A 130 12.88 -13.82 10.57
CA PHE A 130 13.75 -13.25 11.60
C PHE A 130 13.03 -12.19 12.44
N MET A 131 12.03 -11.52 11.88
CA MET A 131 11.24 -10.52 12.57
C MET A 131 10.44 -11.11 13.73
N ASN A 132 9.89 -12.33 13.57
CA ASN A 132 9.20 -13.04 14.64
C ASN A 132 10.06 -13.21 15.89
N SER A 133 11.34 -13.56 15.71
CA SER A 133 12.28 -13.71 16.82
C SER A 133 12.58 -12.36 17.48
N SER A 134 12.77 -11.31 16.69
CA SER A 134 13.03 -9.95 17.20
C SER A 134 11.83 -9.40 17.98
N VAL A 135 10.62 -9.60 17.49
CA VAL A 135 9.38 -9.18 18.19
C VAL A 135 9.21 -9.95 19.51
N LYS A 136 9.41 -11.28 19.49
CA LYS A 136 9.36 -12.08 20.72
C LYS A 136 10.41 -11.64 21.74
N GLN A 137 11.60 -11.28 21.30
CA GLN A 137 12.65 -10.77 22.18
C GLN A 137 12.23 -9.42 22.77
N ALA A 138 11.75 -8.49 21.96
CA ALA A 138 11.26 -7.20 22.44
C ALA A 138 10.14 -7.35 23.49
N GLN A 139 9.20 -8.31 23.27
CA GLN A 139 8.17 -8.62 24.26
C GLN A 139 8.74 -9.13 25.58
N LYS A 140 9.76 -10.00 25.54
CA LYS A 140 10.43 -10.49 26.75
C LYS A 140 11.18 -9.38 27.50
N GLU A 141 11.66 -8.39 26.78
CA GLU A 141 12.32 -7.19 27.32
C GLU A 141 11.33 -6.14 27.83
N GLY A 142 10.02 -6.40 27.71
CA GLY A 142 8.98 -5.53 28.25
C GLY A 142 8.51 -4.44 27.31
N ALA A 143 8.83 -4.51 26.00
CA ALA A 143 8.35 -3.54 25.03
C ALA A 143 6.82 -3.58 24.94
N SER A 144 6.19 -2.41 24.91
CA SER A 144 4.75 -2.29 24.77
C SER A 144 4.26 -2.70 23.37
N MET A 145 3.00 -3.05 23.23
CA MET A 145 2.37 -3.27 21.93
C MET A 145 2.48 -2.04 21.03
N ALA A 146 2.41 -0.84 21.61
CA ALA A 146 2.56 0.42 20.90
C ALA A 146 3.96 0.55 20.28
N ASP A 147 5.00 0.29 21.06
CA ASP A 147 6.39 0.38 20.62
C ASP A 147 6.73 -0.66 19.55
N ILE A 148 6.16 -1.88 19.68
CA ILE A 148 6.31 -2.93 18.68
C ILE A 148 5.57 -2.57 17.39
N SER A 149 4.34 -2.05 17.47
CA SER A 149 3.57 -1.62 16.30
C SER A 149 4.27 -0.50 15.53
N ALA A 150 4.80 0.48 16.23
CA ALA A 150 5.60 1.54 15.63
C ALA A 150 6.87 0.98 14.99
N GLY A 151 7.62 0.12 15.69
CA GLY A 151 8.83 -0.52 15.19
C GLY A 151 8.59 -1.32 13.90
N LEU A 152 7.48 -2.07 13.83
CA LEU A 152 7.07 -2.78 12.62
C LEU A 152 6.70 -1.82 11.49
N SER A 153 6.03 -0.70 11.79
CA SER A 153 5.71 0.33 10.81
C SER A 153 6.98 0.97 10.22
N TYR A 154 7.96 1.27 11.05
CA TYR A 154 9.29 1.70 10.59
C TYR A 154 10.00 0.65 9.74
N SER A 155 9.89 -0.63 10.11
CA SER A 155 10.49 -1.73 9.35
C SER A 155 9.88 -1.86 7.94
N VAL A 156 8.54 -1.74 7.82
CA VAL A 156 7.84 -1.73 6.53
C VAL A 156 8.37 -0.62 5.64
N VAL A 157 8.45 0.59 6.18
CA VAL A 157 8.94 1.76 5.43
C VAL A 157 10.42 1.59 5.03
N ARG A 158 11.29 1.12 5.91
CA ARG A 158 12.69 0.84 5.58
C ARG A 158 12.83 -0.19 4.46
N ASN A 159 11.99 -1.23 4.47
CA ASN A 159 11.96 -2.20 3.37
C ASN A 159 11.57 -1.54 2.05
N ALA A 160 10.54 -0.70 2.05
CA ALA A 160 10.13 0.04 0.87
C ALA A 160 11.25 0.95 0.35
N LEU A 161 11.79 1.82 1.20
CA LEU A 161 12.80 2.81 0.83
C LEU A 161 14.10 2.18 0.31
N TYR A 162 14.64 1.20 1.03
CA TYR A 162 16.00 0.71 0.78
C TYR A 162 16.06 -0.55 -0.08
N LYS A 163 15.05 -1.44 -0.02
CA LYS A 163 15.07 -2.69 -0.80
C LYS A 163 14.30 -2.60 -2.10
N VAL A 164 13.17 -1.91 -2.11
CA VAL A 164 12.32 -1.80 -3.31
C VAL A 164 12.70 -0.58 -4.12
N MET A 165 12.64 0.60 -3.52
CA MET A 165 12.96 1.86 -4.20
C MET A 165 14.46 2.06 -4.38
N LYS A 166 15.30 1.44 -3.53
CA LYS A 166 16.76 1.58 -3.50
C LYS A 166 17.22 3.04 -3.45
N LEU A 167 16.47 3.86 -2.71
CA LEU A 167 16.75 5.28 -2.54
C LEU A 167 18.06 5.49 -1.80
N ARG A 168 18.86 6.42 -2.31
CA ARG A 168 20.06 6.93 -1.65
C ARG A 168 19.76 8.16 -0.81
N ASP A 169 18.83 8.97 -1.31
CA ASP A 169 18.38 10.21 -0.69
C ASP A 169 16.89 10.44 -0.92
N ALA A 170 16.20 11.07 0.05
CA ALA A 170 14.77 11.34 -0.04
C ALA A 170 14.40 12.33 -1.16
N SER A 171 15.33 13.18 -1.61
CA SER A 171 15.12 14.10 -2.74
C SER A 171 14.82 13.36 -4.05
N GLU A 172 15.22 12.09 -4.16
CA GLU A 172 14.90 11.27 -5.33
C GLU A 172 13.40 11.00 -5.50
N LEU A 173 12.59 11.19 -4.45
CA LEU A 173 11.14 11.09 -4.50
C LEU A 173 10.49 12.27 -5.26
N GLY A 174 11.20 13.40 -5.37
CA GLY A 174 10.69 14.62 -5.97
C GLY A 174 9.71 15.36 -5.07
N ASP A 175 9.07 16.40 -5.64
CA ASP A 175 8.31 17.39 -4.86
C ASP A 175 6.89 16.94 -4.51
N LYS A 176 6.30 16.05 -5.29
CA LYS A 176 4.91 15.63 -5.13
C LYS A 176 4.81 14.12 -5.10
N VAL A 177 4.67 13.57 -3.89
CA VAL A 177 4.67 12.13 -3.61
C VAL A 177 3.26 11.67 -3.24
N VAL A 178 2.72 10.71 -3.99
CA VAL A 178 1.45 10.05 -3.68
C VAL A 178 1.74 8.69 -3.06
N VAL A 179 1.11 8.42 -1.91
CA VAL A 179 1.13 7.10 -1.28
C VAL A 179 -0.25 6.45 -1.38
N GLN A 180 -0.29 5.19 -1.74
CA GLN A 180 -1.51 4.44 -1.96
C GLN A 180 -1.34 2.97 -1.59
N GLY A 181 -2.40 2.17 -1.76
CA GLY A 181 -2.48 0.82 -1.27
C GLY A 181 -3.07 0.72 0.14
N GLY A 182 -3.59 -0.45 0.47
CA GLY A 182 -4.31 -0.69 1.74
C GLY A 182 -3.43 -0.50 2.97
N THR A 183 -2.12 -0.71 2.85
CA THR A 183 -1.18 -0.56 3.96
C THR A 183 -1.06 0.89 4.45
N PHE A 184 -1.23 1.87 3.56
CA PHE A 184 -1.22 3.29 3.95
C PHE A 184 -2.51 3.76 4.65
N LEU A 185 -3.55 2.92 4.75
CA LEU A 185 -4.66 3.17 5.69
C LEU A 185 -4.20 3.09 7.16
N ASN A 186 -3.07 2.43 7.41
CA ASN A 186 -2.39 2.43 8.70
C ASN A 186 -1.64 3.77 8.90
N ASN A 187 -2.16 4.60 9.80
CA ASN A 187 -1.57 5.91 10.09
C ASN A 187 -0.17 5.82 10.72
N ALA A 188 0.18 4.73 11.42
CA ALA A 188 1.53 4.55 11.95
C ALA A 188 2.55 4.34 10.81
N VAL A 189 2.17 3.61 9.74
CA VAL A 189 3.00 3.46 8.53
C VAL A 189 3.15 4.79 7.81
N LEU A 190 2.07 5.54 7.63
CA LEU A 190 2.11 6.88 7.02
C LEU A 190 3.06 7.79 7.79
N ARG A 191 2.89 7.85 9.12
CA ARG A 191 3.73 8.67 9.99
C ARG A 191 5.20 8.23 9.95
N ALA A 192 5.47 6.92 9.99
CA ALA A 192 6.81 6.37 9.87
C ALA A 192 7.47 6.77 8.54
N PHE A 193 6.70 6.78 7.44
CA PHE A 193 7.20 7.19 6.13
C PHE A 193 7.61 8.66 6.13
N GLU A 194 6.73 9.55 6.58
CA GLU A 194 7.01 10.98 6.66
C GLU A 194 8.20 11.31 7.57
N LEU A 195 8.33 10.61 8.71
CA LEU A 195 9.43 10.81 9.64
C LEU A 195 10.78 10.32 9.08
N GLN A 196 10.79 9.20 8.35
CA GLN A 196 12.03 8.66 7.79
C GLN A 196 12.51 9.40 6.55
N THR A 197 11.60 9.98 5.78
CA THR A 197 11.94 10.69 4.53
C THR A 197 12.01 12.20 4.71
N GLY A 198 11.35 12.76 5.72
CA GLY A 198 11.14 14.20 5.84
C GLY A 198 10.15 14.76 4.81
N VAL A 199 9.58 13.92 3.96
CA VAL A 199 8.69 14.31 2.86
C VAL A 199 7.24 14.23 3.32
N LYS A 200 6.48 15.31 3.09
CA LYS A 200 5.01 15.25 3.21
C LYS A 200 4.42 14.58 2.00
N VAL A 201 3.53 13.62 2.24
CA VAL A 201 2.94 12.82 1.19
C VAL A 201 1.44 13.09 1.02
N ILE A 202 0.95 12.86 -0.19
CA ILE A 202 -0.48 12.91 -0.50
C ILE A 202 -1.02 11.49 -0.39
N ARG A 203 -1.88 11.26 0.61
CA ARG A 203 -2.63 10.01 0.74
C ARG A 203 -4.09 10.26 0.37
N PRO A 204 -4.58 9.75 -0.77
CA PRO A 204 -5.98 9.84 -1.13
C PRO A 204 -6.89 9.12 -0.12
N ASN A 205 -8.11 9.63 0.08
CA ASN A 205 -9.08 8.98 0.98
C ASN A 205 -9.41 7.54 0.56
N ILE A 206 -9.30 7.25 -0.73
CA ILE A 206 -9.52 5.93 -1.34
C ILE A 206 -8.19 5.19 -1.60
N SER A 207 -7.16 5.42 -0.78
CA SER A 207 -5.80 4.89 -1.04
C SER A 207 -5.75 3.38 -1.33
N GLY A 208 -6.62 2.59 -0.72
CA GLY A 208 -6.73 1.15 -0.97
C GLY A 208 -7.51 0.78 -2.25
N LEU A 209 -8.12 1.73 -2.94
CA LEU A 209 -8.94 1.53 -4.13
C LEU A 209 -8.41 2.28 -5.36
N MET A 210 -7.18 2.80 -5.30
CA MET A 210 -6.61 3.61 -6.37
C MET A 210 -6.48 2.86 -7.69
N GLY A 211 -6.16 1.56 -7.67
CA GLY A 211 -6.16 0.72 -8.86
C GLY A 211 -7.55 0.67 -9.53
N ALA A 212 -8.60 0.41 -8.74
CA ALA A 212 -9.97 0.38 -9.24
C ALA A 212 -10.43 1.76 -9.78
N TYR A 213 -10.04 2.84 -9.10
CA TYR A 213 -10.32 4.19 -9.57
C TYR A 213 -9.62 4.48 -10.90
N GLY A 214 -8.35 4.06 -11.04
CA GLY A 214 -7.61 4.19 -12.29
C GLY A 214 -8.23 3.40 -13.44
N ALA A 215 -8.66 2.16 -13.17
CA ALA A 215 -9.40 1.35 -14.14
C ALA A 215 -10.71 2.03 -14.58
N ALA A 216 -11.45 2.61 -13.62
CA ALA A 216 -12.68 3.36 -13.94
C ALA A 216 -12.39 4.61 -14.82
N LEU A 217 -11.22 5.27 -14.63
CA LEU A 217 -10.80 6.37 -15.50
C LEU A 217 -10.39 5.89 -16.90
N THR A 218 -9.98 4.65 -17.06
CA THR A 218 -9.70 4.04 -18.37
C THR A 218 -10.99 3.75 -19.13
N ALA A 219 -12.04 3.32 -18.42
CA ALA A 219 -13.35 3.01 -19.00
C ALA A 219 -14.16 4.25 -19.47
N GLN A 220 -13.67 5.46 -19.24
CA GLN A 220 -14.30 6.70 -19.74
C GLN A 220 -14.00 6.89 -21.23
#